data_9750e97dabee9a4cb211d5b6e860b6b4
#
_entry.id   9750e97dabee9a4cb211d5b6e860b6b4
#
_cell.length_a   1.000
_cell.length_b   1.000
_cell.length_c   1.000
_cell.angle_alpha   90.00
_cell.angle_beta   90.00
_cell.angle_gamma   90.00
#
_symmetry.space_group_name_H-M   'P 1'
#
loop_
_entity.id
_entity.type
_entity.pdbx_description
1 polymer ?
#
loop_
_entity_poly.entity_id
_entity_poly.type
_entity_poly.pdbx_seq_one_letter_code
_entity_poly.pdbx_strand_id
1 'polypeptide(L)'
;KRQVILILLVIAAGVIAAIIFLKPSPADKAETKTKSESVKSDKEDKSDKSAKDEAKAPADEEEDEEEKYDLTEGGIHRYEFIIADVTWSQAFADCKSRGGYLVRINSEEEYQYILKQLDAGSYQKIQFFIGGRRDSGSSEYYWADEDDELYGDQINTSSYWCSSEWLSGEPSFRDGANEEEYLDLLYYKNEGRWTWNDAPNDILAVVPSFSGRIGYICEYED
;
A
#
# COMPACT_ATOMS: atom_id res chain seq x y z
N LYS A 1 18.88 37.87 -15.10
CA LYS A 1 17.42 37.67 -15.29
C LYS A 1 17.25 36.16 -15.45
N ARG A 2 16.95 35.48 -14.37
CA ARG A 2 16.58 34.08 -14.37
C ARG A 2 15.11 34.01 -14.74
N GLN A 3 14.80 33.34 -15.85
CA GLN A 3 13.44 32.99 -16.18
C GLN A 3 13.07 31.82 -15.28
N VAL A 4 12.15 32.04 -14.38
CA VAL A 4 11.42 31.01 -13.69
C VAL A 4 10.48 30.42 -14.74
N ILE A 5 10.75 29.19 -15.14
CA ILE A 5 9.84 28.42 -16.00
C ILE A 5 8.77 27.88 -15.07
N LEU A 6 7.66 28.57 -15.01
CA LEU A 6 6.44 28.11 -14.39
C LEU A 6 5.92 26.96 -15.26
N ILE A 7 6.14 25.74 -14.88
CA ILE A 7 5.50 24.58 -15.51
C ILE A 7 4.09 24.50 -14.94
N LEU A 8 3.21 25.30 -15.54
CA LEU A 8 1.78 25.09 -15.41
C LEU A 8 1.46 23.73 -16.04
N LEU A 9 1.08 22.78 -15.24
CA LEU A 9 0.44 21.54 -15.66
C LEU A 9 -0.91 21.88 -16.28
N VAL A 10 -0.87 22.31 -17.55
CA VAL A 10 -2.07 22.42 -18.38
C VAL A 10 -2.42 21.02 -18.83
N ILE A 11 -3.21 20.32 -18.05
CA ILE A 11 -3.98 19.19 -18.56
C ILE A 11 -5.11 19.79 -19.38
N ALA A 12 -4.84 19.97 -20.66
CA ALA A 12 -5.84 20.38 -21.62
C ALA A 12 -6.98 19.37 -21.63
N ALA A 13 -8.14 19.84 -21.27
CA ALA A 13 -9.41 19.19 -21.50
C ALA A 13 -9.57 18.88 -22.99
N GLY A 14 -9.89 17.64 -23.30
CA GLY A 14 -10.31 17.26 -24.65
C GLY A 14 -10.37 15.76 -24.80
N VAL A 15 -11.44 15.12 -24.41
CA VAL A 15 -12.17 14.16 -25.24
C VAL A 15 -13.58 14.03 -24.71
N ILE A 16 -14.51 14.46 -25.51
CA ILE A 16 -15.94 14.29 -25.41
C ILE A 16 -16.30 12.84 -25.78
N ALA A 17 -17.10 12.23 -24.93
CA ALA A 17 -18.15 11.26 -25.18
C ALA A 17 -17.94 10.10 -26.16
N ALA A 18 -18.09 8.90 -25.63
CA ALA A 18 -19.03 7.94 -26.18
C ALA A 18 -19.50 7.01 -25.06
N ILE A 19 -20.66 7.31 -24.52
CA ILE A 19 -21.43 6.41 -23.65
C ILE A 19 -22.09 5.40 -24.61
N ILE A 20 -21.65 4.17 -24.59
CA ILE A 20 -22.44 3.06 -25.13
C ILE A 20 -23.00 2.29 -23.95
N PHE A 21 -24.28 2.53 -23.69
CA PHE A 21 -25.11 1.69 -22.84
C PHE A 21 -25.27 0.31 -23.48
N LEU A 22 -24.76 -0.72 -22.86
CA LEU A 22 -25.21 -2.08 -23.10
C LEU A 22 -25.98 -2.57 -21.88
N LYS A 23 -27.28 -2.70 -22.10
CA LYS A 23 -28.27 -3.25 -21.19
C LYS A 23 -28.01 -4.73 -20.95
N PRO A 24 -28.13 -5.26 -19.72
CA PRO A 24 -28.18 -6.70 -19.52
C PRO A 24 -29.57 -7.23 -19.81
N SER A 25 -29.62 -8.36 -20.55
CA SER A 25 -30.83 -9.16 -20.77
C SER A 25 -30.91 -10.27 -19.73
N PRO A 26 -32.11 -10.64 -19.28
CA PRO A 26 -32.32 -11.56 -18.17
C PRO A 26 -32.61 -13.00 -18.60
N ALA A 27 -32.28 -13.89 -17.65
CA ALA A 27 -32.87 -15.20 -17.40
C ALA A 27 -32.52 -16.37 -18.30
N ASP A 28 -32.01 -17.43 -17.67
CA ASP A 28 -32.78 -18.67 -17.64
C ASP A 28 -32.42 -19.48 -16.37
N LYS A 29 -33.52 -19.90 -15.73
CA LYS A 29 -33.56 -20.84 -14.62
C LYS A 29 -33.54 -22.27 -15.19
N ALA A 30 -32.79 -23.15 -14.57
CA ALA A 30 -33.14 -24.56 -14.51
C ALA A 30 -32.70 -25.18 -13.18
N GLU A 31 -33.68 -25.51 -12.38
CA GLU A 31 -33.63 -26.42 -11.26
C GLU A 31 -33.31 -27.85 -11.74
N THR A 32 -32.56 -28.60 -10.99
CA THR A 32 -32.89 -30.01 -10.78
C THR A 32 -32.36 -30.50 -9.42
N LYS A 33 -33.29 -31.10 -8.71
CA LYS A 33 -33.24 -31.74 -7.40
C LYS A 33 -32.59 -33.11 -7.41
N THR A 34 -32.30 -33.54 -6.18
CA THR A 34 -32.34 -34.91 -5.62
C THR A 34 -31.01 -35.67 -5.62
N LYS A 35 -30.59 -36.41 -4.62
CA LYS A 35 -31.19 -37.01 -3.45
C LYS A 35 -30.07 -37.64 -2.57
N SER A 36 -30.27 -37.55 -1.28
CA SER A 36 -29.76 -38.31 -0.19
C SER A 36 -29.31 -39.75 -0.43
N GLU A 37 -28.29 -40.22 0.29
CA GLU A 37 -28.43 -41.35 1.18
C GLU A 37 -27.24 -41.54 2.15
N SER A 38 -27.64 -41.81 3.34
CA SER A 38 -26.87 -42.16 4.53
C SER A 38 -26.46 -43.64 4.53
N VAL A 39 -25.33 -44.02 5.11
CA VAL A 39 -25.19 -45.25 5.83
C VAL A 39 -24.21 -45.12 7.00
N LYS A 40 -24.70 -45.52 8.16
CA LYS A 40 -24.04 -45.76 9.44
C LYS A 40 -23.23 -47.06 9.43
N SER A 41 -22.26 -47.17 10.30
CA SER A 41 -22.13 -48.15 11.40
C SER A 41 -20.66 -48.21 11.86
N ASP A 42 -20.40 -47.96 13.06
CA ASP A 42 -20.41 -48.75 14.29
C ASP A 42 -19.14 -49.56 14.53
N LYS A 43 -18.62 -49.28 15.70
CA LYS A 43 -18.17 -50.10 16.83
C LYS A 43 -16.70 -50.51 16.95
N GLU A 44 -16.20 -50.05 18.08
CA GLU A 44 -15.71 -50.77 19.29
C GLU A 44 -14.40 -51.56 19.12
N ASP A 45 -13.50 -51.64 20.01
CA ASP A 45 -13.45 -51.68 21.48
C ASP A 45 -11.99 -51.76 22.02
N LYS A 46 -11.82 -51.19 23.21
CA LYS A 46 -11.01 -51.59 24.39
C LYS A 46 -9.48 -51.77 24.36
N SER A 47 -8.95 -51.00 25.28
CA SER A 47 -8.25 -51.36 26.56
C SER A 47 -6.77 -51.77 26.40
N ASP A 48 -5.85 -51.46 27.27
CA ASP A 48 -5.75 -51.39 28.73
C ASP A 48 -4.41 -50.76 29.15
N LYS A 49 -4.47 -50.02 30.27
CA LYS A 49 -3.49 -49.76 31.31
C LYS A 49 -1.98 -49.99 31.11
N SER A 50 -1.17 -49.02 31.50
CA SER A 50 -0.40 -49.13 32.75
C SER A 50 0.30 -47.81 33.12
N ALA A 51 0.29 -47.56 34.40
CA ALA A 51 0.72 -46.39 35.15
C ALA A 51 2.25 -46.30 35.36
N LYS A 52 2.63 -45.09 35.82
CA LYS A 52 3.81 -44.67 36.60
C LYS A 52 5.00 -44.18 35.77
N ASP A 53 5.60 -43.03 36.02
CA ASP A 53 5.97 -42.38 37.28
C ASP A 53 6.28 -40.89 37.04
N GLU A 54 6.13 -40.10 38.06
CA GLU A 54 6.42 -38.69 38.20
C GLU A 54 7.88 -38.35 37.92
N ALA A 55 8.10 -37.30 37.10
CA ALA A 55 9.23 -36.40 37.28
C ALA A 55 8.81 -35.00 36.85
N LYS A 56 8.66 -34.16 37.83
CA LYS A 56 8.44 -32.71 37.73
C LYS A 56 9.70 -32.08 37.18
N ALA A 57 9.67 -31.63 35.93
CA ALA A 57 10.64 -30.71 35.38
C ALA A 57 10.07 -29.28 35.42
N PRO A 58 10.92 -28.24 35.60
CA PRO A 58 10.45 -26.90 35.82
C PRO A 58 9.80 -26.38 34.57
N ALA A 59 8.76 -25.56 34.74
CA ALA A 59 8.17 -24.75 33.69
C ALA A 59 9.27 -23.78 33.19
N ASP A 60 9.78 -24.07 32.02
CA ASP A 60 10.38 -23.04 31.22
C ASP A 60 9.22 -22.10 30.83
N GLU A 61 9.21 -20.94 31.43
CA GLU A 61 8.49 -19.77 30.88
C GLU A 61 9.21 -19.49 29.54
N GLU A 62 8.67 -20.05 28.47
CA GLU A 62 8.94 -19.51 27.14
C GLU A 62 8.38 -18.09 27.20
N GLU A 63 9.26 -17.11 27.48
CA GLU A 63 9.03 -15.74 27.06
C GLU A 63 8.89 -15.86 25.54
N ASP A 64 7.65 -15.71 25.03
CA ASP A 64 7.42 -15.32 23.65
C ASP A 64 8.22 -14.05 23.46
N GLU A 65 9.48 -14.17 23.01
CA GLU A 65 10.16 -13.07 22.35
C GLU A 65 9.29 -12.80 21.12
N GLU A 66 8.41 -11.79 21.23
CA GLU A 66 7.84 -11.15 20.04
C GLU A 66 9.06 -10.84 19.17
N GLU A 67 9.22 -11.59 18.08
CA GLU A 67 10.23 -11.27 17.07
C GLU A 67 9.96 -9.83 16.67
N LYS A 68 10.77 -8.93 17.22
CA LYS A 68 10.67 -7.52 16.90
C LYS A 68 11.04 -7.41 15.43
N TYR A 69 10.03 -7.23 14.59
CA TYR A 69 10.20 -7.07 13.16
C TYR A 69 11.25 -6.01 12.88
N ASP A 70 12.26 -6.35 12.09
CA ASP A 70 13.25 -5.39 11.63
C ASP A 70 12.70 -4.63 10.44
N LEU A 71 12.17 -3.45 10.71
CA LEU A 71 11.63 -2.52 9.71
C LEU A 71 12.63 -2.12 8.62
N THR A 72 13.89 -2.53 8.75
CA THR A 72 14.94 -2.31 7.75
C THR A 72 15.18 -3.53 6.85
N GLU A 73 14.64 -4.70 7.18
CA GLU A 73 14.71 -5.87 6.32
C GLU A 73 13.66 -5.75 5.20
N GLY A 74 14.11 -5.33 4.03
CA GLY A 74 13.28 -5.31 2.83
C GLY A 74 12.88 -6.73 2.42
N GLY A 75 11.65 -6.89 1.99
CA GLY A 75 11.11 -8.15 1.51
C GLY A 75 9.88 -7.92 0.66
N ILE A 76 9.38 -8.97 0.02
CA ILE A 76 8.09 -8.92 -0.66
C ILE A 76 7.05 -9.45 0.31
N HIS A 77 6.12 -8.60 0.68
CA HIS A 77 5.05 -8.88 1.61
C HIS A 77 3.69 -8.97 0.89
N ARG A 78 2.61 -8.97 1.63
CA ARG A 78 1.26 -8.86 1.09
C ARG A 78 0.84 -7.40 1.00
N TYR A 79 0.30 -6.99 -0.15
CA TYR A 79 -0.12 -5.61 -0.40
C TYR A 79 -1.59 -5.52 -0.77
N GLU A 80 -2.26 -4.47 -0.29
CA GLU A 80 -3.60 -4.08 -0.73
C GLU A 80 -3.56 -2.69 -1.36
N PHE A 81 -4.08 -2.58 -2.57
CA PHE A 81 -4.19 -1.32 -3.32
C PHE A 81 -5.59 -0.77 -3.15
N ILE A 82 -5.74 0.28 -2.36
CA ILE A 82 -7.03 0.83 -1.96
C ILE A 82 -7.23 2.17 -2.65
N ILE A 83 -8.34 2.30 -3.40
CA ILE A 83 -8.73 3.55 -4.05
C ILE A 83 -9.75 4.25 -3.16
N ALA A 84 -9.37 5.39 -2.61
CA ALA A 84 -10.24 6.18 -1.75
C ALA A 84 -9.76 7.64 -1.74
N ASP A 85 -10.70 8.56 -1.72
CA ASP A 85 -10.45 9.99 -1.55
C ASP A 85 -10.17 10.29 -0.07
N VAL A 86 -8.92 10.13 0.32
CA VAL A 86 -8.44 10.28 1.71
C VAL A 86 -7.19 11.15 1.75
N THR A 87 -6.88 11.69 2.93
CA THR A 87 -5.58 12.28 3.21
C THR A 87 -4.54 11.21 3.52
N TRP A 88 -3.25 11.56 3.46
CA TRP A 88 -2.18 10.64 3.87
C TRP A 88 -2.39 10.16 5.32
N SER A 89 -2.71 11.07 6.23
CA SER A 89 -2.95 10.71 7.64
C SER A 89 -4.15 9.77 7.82
N GLN A 90 -5.19 9.90 6.99
CA GLN A 90 -6.32 8.97 6.99
C GLN A 90 -5.93 7.60 6.43
N ALA A 91 -5.14 7.57 5.35
CA ALA A 91 -4.62 6.35 4.78
C ALA A 91 -3.72 5.59 5.79
N PHE A 92 -2.84 6.32 6.47
CA PHE A 92 -1.98 5.79 7.53
C PHE A 92 -2.80 5.15 8.65
N ALA A 93 -3.81 5.86 9.16
CA ALA A 93 -4.68 5.34 10.22
C ALA A 93 -5.53 4.14 9.75
N ASP A 94 -5.98 4.12 8.48
CA ASP A 94 -6.74 2.99 7.93
C ASP A 94 -5.87 1.73 7.81
N CYS A 95 -4.65 1.84 7.28
CA CYS A 95 -3.71 0.71 7.21
C CYS A 95 -3.44 0.12 8.61
N LYS A 96 -3.14 0.98 9.59
CA LYS A 96 -2.95 0.56 10.99
C LYS A 96 -4.19 -0.15 11.55
N SER A 97 -5.40 0.34 11.26
CA SER A 97 -6.64 -0.28 11.71
C SER A 97 -6.91 -1.65 11.11
N ARG A 98 -6.30 -1.95 9.96
CA ARG A 98 -6.38 -3.24 9.25
C ARG A 98 -5.32 -4.23 9.71
N GLY A 99 -4.41 -3.84 10.61
CA GLY A 99 -3.29 -4.65 11.07
C GLY A 99 -2.09 -4.64 10.12
N GLY A 100 -2.01 -3.64 9.25
CA GLY A 100 -0.86 -3.37 8.38
C GLY A 100 -0.37 -1.94 8.56
N TYR A 101 0.38 -1.44 7.60
CA TYR A 101 0.91 -0.07 7.58
C TYR A 101 0.94 0.48 6.15
N LEU A 102 1.10 1.78 5.97
CA LEU A 102 1.38 2.33 4.65
C LEU A 102 2.71 1.79 4.14
N VAL A 103 2.71 1.31 2.91
CA VAL A 103 3.84 0.59 2.31
C VAL A 103 5.17 1.33 2.47
N ARG A 104 6.19 0.60 2.90
CA ARG A 104 7.57 1.06 3.05
C ARG A 104 8.44 0.30 2.08
N ILE A 105 8.72 0.91 0.96
CA ILE A 105 9.43 0.24 -0.14
C ILE A 105 10.92 0.28 0.16
N ASN A 106 11.46 -0.81 0.69
CA ASN A 106 12.81 -0.87 1.24
C ASN A 106 13.86 -1.39 0.25
N SER A 107 13.43 -1.94 -0.89
CA SER A 107 14.33 -2.48 -1.89
C SER A 107 13.84 -2.27 -3.32
N GLU A 108 14.77 -2.34 -4.28
CA GLU A 108 14.41 -2.32 -5.69
C GLU A 108 13.57 -3.53 -6.09
N GLU A 109 13.81 -4.70 -5.50
CA GLU A 109 13.05 -5.92 -5.78
C GLU A 109 11.58 -5.77 -5.38
N GLU A 110 11.33 -5.26 -4.19
CA GLU A 110 10.00 -4.94 -3.69
C GLU A 110 9.32 -3.89 -4.57
N TYR A 111 10.02 -2.82 -4.91
CA TYR A 111 9.50 -1.80 -5.81
C TYR A 111 9.05 -2.39 -7.15
N GLN A 112 9.89 -3.19 -7.79
CA GLN A 112 9.55 -3.84 -9.05
C GLN A 112 8.36 -4.80 -8.92
N TYR A 113 8.21 -5.46 -7.77
CA TYR A 113 7.05 -6.29 -7.49
C TYR A 113 5.77 -5.44 -7.41
N ILE A 114 5.80 -4.33 -6.64
CA ILE A 114 4.67 -3.40 -6.51
C ILE A 114 4.28 -2.83 -7.87
N LEU A 115 5.25 -2.40 -8.69
CA LEU A 115 4.97 -1.88 -10.03
C LEU A 115 4.26 -2.89 -10.92
N LYS A 116 4.63 -4.17 -10.85
CA LYS A 116 3.93 -5.24 -11.60
C LYS A 116 2.47 -5.38 -11.14
N GLN A 117 2.20 -5.24 -9.84
CA GLN A 117 0.83 -5.30 -9.33
C GLN A 117 0.02 -4.06 -9.77
N LEU A 118 0.62 -2.87 -9.72
CA LEU A 118 0.00 -1.64 -10.18
C LEU A 118 -0.36 -1.70 -11.68
N ASP A 119 0.51 -2.23 -12.50
CA ASP A 119 0.27 -2.39 -13.93
C ASP A 119 -0.79 -3.47 -14.22
N ALA A 120 -0.74 -4.61 -13.52
CA ALA A 120 -1.73 -5.67 -13.62
C ALA A 120 -3.13 -5.19 -13.21
N GLY A 121 -3.23 -4.32 -12.20
CA GLY A 121 -4.47 -3.70 -11.76
C GLY A 121 -4.95 -2.55 -12.65
N SER A 122 -4.15 -2.14 -13.63
CA SER A 122 -4.45 -0.99 -14.52
C SER A 122 -4.65 0.33 -13.76
N TYR A 123 -3.80 0.57 -12.75
CA TYR A 123 -3.92 1.70 -11.84
C TYR A 123 -3.24 2.99 -12.30
N GLN A 124 -2.84 3.11 -13.58
CA GLN A 124 -2.08 4.26 -14.12
C GLN A 124 -2.80 5.63 -14.02
N LYS A 125 -4.02 5.66 -13.49
CA LYS A 125 -4.76 6.91 -13.24
C LYS A 125 -4.85 7.28 -11.77
N ILE A 126 -4.35 6.43 -10.91
CA ILE A 126 -4.40 6.57 -9.46
C ILE A 126 -3.03 7.04 -8.97
N GLN A 127 -3.05 7.98 -8.06
CA GLN A 127 -1.91 8.44 -7.28
C GLN A 127 -1.99 7.79 -5.90
N PHE A 128 -0.98 7.01 -5.54
CA PHE A 128 -1.00 6.19 -4.34
C PHE A 128 -0.09 6.75 -3.27
N PHE A 129 -0.64 7.13 -2.13
CA PHE A 129 0.17 7.40 -0.95
C PHE A 129 0.95 6.17 -0.51
N ILE A 130 2.20 6.40 -0.09
CA ILE A 130 3.11 5.43 0.50
C ILE A 130 3.61 5.93 1.87
N GLY A 131 4.29 5.09 2.65
CA GLY A 131 4.59 5.34 4.06
C GLY A 131 5.72 6.33 4.33
N GLY A 132 6.26 6.99 3.33
CA GLY A 132 7.31 7.98 3.52
C GLY A 132 6.78 9.38 3.78
N ARG A 133 7.47 10.11 4.66
CA ARG A 133 7.20 11.52 4.92
C ARG A 133 8.43 12.27 5.43
N ARG A 134 8.31 13.58 5.56
CA ARG A 134 9.27 14.46 6.25
C ARG A 134 8.58 15.23 7.38
N ASP A 135 9.37 15.71 8.33
CA ASP A 135 8.88 16.67 9.29
C ASP A 135 8.71 18.05 8.67
N SER A 136 7.77 18.82 9.21
CA SER A 136 7.54 20.18 8.74
C SER A 136 8.79 21.04 8.88
N GLY A 137 9.16 21.69 7.77
CA GLY A 137 10.37 22.50 7.67
C GLY A 137 11.67 21.70 7.46
N SER A 138 11.64 20.37 7.47
CA SER A 138 12.75 19.52 7.01
C SER A 138 12.75 19.42 5.48
N SER A 139 13.88 19.06 4.90
CA SER A 139 14.02 18.65 3.51
C SER A 139 14.41 17.17 3.36
N GLU A 140 14.29 16.40 4.42
CA GLU A 140 14.75 15.03 4.51
C GLU A 140 13.55 14.09 4.68
N TYR A 141 13.33 13.18 3.72
CA TYR A 141 12.27 12.17 3.77
C TYR A 141 12.78 10.87 4.35
N TYR A 142 11.94 10.25 5.18
CA TYR A 142 12.18 8.96 5.83
C TYR A 142 10.89 8.13 5.79
N TRP A 143 11.01 6.85 6.09
CA TRP A 143 9.84 6.02 6.37
C TRP A 143 9.25 6.38 7.74
N ALA A 144 7.93 6.26 7.89
CA ALA A 144 7.23 6.38 9.15
C ALA A 144 6.90 4.99 9.68
N ASP A 145 7.15 4.75 10.98
CA ASP A 145 6.75 3.52 11.66
C ASP A 145 5.26 3.52 12.06
N GLU A 146 4.82 2.53 12.84
CA GLU A 146 3.43 2.40 13.26
C GLU A 146 2.96 3.53 14.18
N ASP A 147 3.87 4.23 14.82
CA ASP A 147 3.61 5.36 15.73
C ASP A 147 3.84 6.71 15.05
N ASP A 148 4.03 6.69 13.71
CA ASP A 148 4.33 7.87 12.88
C ASP A 148 5.69 8.53 13.25
N GLU A 149 6.64 7.75 13.79
CA GLU A 149 8.00 8.19 14.02
C GLU A 149 8.87 7.92 12.79
N LEU A 150 9.72 8.85 12.45
CA LEU A 150 10.62 8.73 11.30
C LEU A 150 11.83 7.85 11.62
N TYR A 151 12.16 6.92 10.71
CA TYR A 151 13.26 5.98 10.92
C TYR A 151 13.99 5.61 9.63
N GLY A 152 15.11 4.88 9.79
CA GLY A 152 15.88 4.34 8.67
C GLY A 152 16.79 5.36 7.99
N ASP A 153 17.11 5.08 6.73
CA ASP A 153 17.94 5.94 5.91
C ASP A 153 17.12 7.04 5.24
N GLN A 154 17.75 8.18 5.02
CA GLN A 154 17.14 9.27 4.27
C GLN A 154 16.83 8.84 2.82
N ILE A 155 15.56 8.87 2.43
CA ILE A 155 15.05 8.33 1.16
C ILE A 155 15.47 9.20 -0.04
N ASN A 156 15.49 10.52 0.12
CA ASN A 156 15.75 11.45 -0.98
C ASN A 156 17.22 11.84 -1.13
N THR A 157 18.13 10.93 -0.80
CA THR A 157 19.56 11.11 -1.08
C THR A 157 19.93 10.53 -2.44
N SER A 158 20.99 11.05 -3.04
CA SER A 158 21.51 10.49 -4.31
C SER A 158 22.10 9.08 -4.19
N SER A 159 22.36 8.62 -2.96
CA SER A 159 22.89 7.29 -2.66
C SER A 159 21.80 6.27 -2.31
N TYR A 160 20.56 6.71 -2.08
CA TYR A 160 19.47 5.79 -1.82
C TYR A 160 19.07 5.05 -3.11
N TRP A 161 18.70 3.80 -3.00
CA TRP A 161 18.45 2.93 -4.15
C TRP A 161 17.40 3.50 -5.15
N CYS A 162 16.38 4.22 -4.64
CA CYS A 162 15.33 4.79 -5.48
C CYS A 162 15.66 6.17 -6.06
N SER A 163 16.89 6.65 -5.95
CA SER A 163 17.27 8.02 -6.36
C SER A 163 16.96 8.34 -7.83
N SER A 164 16.93 7.34 -8.70
CA SER A 164 16.55 7.47 -10.13
C SER A 164 15.05 7.40 -10.39
N GLU A 165 14.26 7.02 -9.38
CA GLU A 165 12.84 6.76 -9.55
C GLU A 165 11.97 7.99 -9.29
N TRP A 166 12.56 9.06 -8.78
CA TRP A 166 11.85 10.32 -8.60
C TRP A 166 11.38 10.92 -9.93
N LEU A 167 10.23 11.56 -9.91
CA LEU A 167 9.79 12.42 -10.99
C LEU A 167 10.79 13.56 -11.17
N SER A 168 11.07 13.94 -12.40
CA SER A 168 12.06 14.98 -12.67
C SER A 168 11.70 16.31 -12.01
N GLY A 169 12.52 16.76 -11.08
CA GLY A 169 12.34 17.98 -10.31
C GLY A 169 11.82 17.74 -8.89
N GLU A 170 11.49 16.48 -8.55
CA GLU A 170 11.04 16.09 -7.23
C GLU A 170 12.18 15.43 -6.40
N PRO A 171 12.09 15.48 -5.06
CA PRO A 171 11.05 16.17 -4.29
C PRO A 171 11.20 17.70 -4.37
N SER A 172 10.08 18.40 -4.55
CA SER A 172 10.05 19.86 -4.65
C SER A 172 9.76 20.55 -3.31
N PHE A 173 9.33 19.79 -2.32
CA PHE A 173 8.99 20.18 -0.95
C PHE A 173 7.76 21.07 -0.83
N ARG A 174 7.35 21.71 -1.93
CA ARG A 174 6.16 22.54 -1.99
C ARG A 174 5.73 22.86 -3.42
N ASP A 175 4.42 22.93 -3.63
CA ASP A 175 3.82 23.53 -4.82
C ASP A 175 3.12 24.86 -4.45
N GLY A 176 3.75 25.95 -4.83
CA GLY A 176 3.27 27.30 -4.49
C GLY A 176 3.25 27.55 -2.98
N ALA A 177 2.06 27.62 -2.38
CA ALA A 177 1.86 27.82 -0.94
C ALA A 177 1.64 26.52 -0.17
N ASN A 178 1.52 25.38 -0.87
CA ASN A 178 1.22 24.09 -0.27
C ASN A 178 2.52 23.37 0.04
N GLU A 179 2.71 22.99 1.30
CA GLU A 179 3.83 22.12 1.70
C GLU A 179 3.53 20.68 1.23
N GLU A 180 4.56 20.02 0.73
CA GLU A 180 4.52 18.63 0.30
C GLU A 180 5.41 17.83 1.25
N GLU A 181 4.77 17.17 2.21
CA GLU A 181 5.44 16.50 3.32
C GLU A 181 5.36 14.98 3.21
N TYR A 182 4.59 14.44 2.28
CA TYR A 182 4.24 13.02 2.18
C TYR A 182 4.60 12.45 0.83
N LEU A 183 4.97 11.17 0.80
CA LEU A 183 5.36 10.51 -0.43
C LEU A 183 4.20 9.79 -1.10
N ASP A 184 4.23 9.78 -2.42
CA ASP A 184 3.32 9.02 -3.25
C ASP A 184 4.00 8.41 -4.48
N LEU A 185 3.32 7.45 -5.11
CA LEU A 185 3.62 6.89 -6.40
C LEU A 185 2.56 7.32 -7.41
N LEU A 186 3.01 7.84 -8.54
CA LEU A 186 2.13 8.18 -9.66
C LEU A 186 2.69 7.67 -10.99
N TYR A 187 1.80 7.35 -11.92
CA TYR A 187 2.21 6.99 -13.28
C TYR A 187 2.38 8.26 -14.11
N TYR A 188 3.64 8.61 -14.39
CA TYR A 188 3.93 9.78 -15.21
C TYR A 188 3.85 9.43 -16.69
N LYS A 189 2.75 9.81 -17.30
CA LYS A 189 2.39 9.43 -18.67
C LYS A 189 3.41 9.88 -19.71
N ASN A 190 4.09 11.02 -19.50
CA ASN A 190 5.06 11.54 -20.46
C ASN A 190 6.35 10.70 -20.53
N GLU A 191 6.70 10.04 -19.42
CA GLU A 191 7.83 9.12 -19.34
C GLU A 191 7.40 7.66 -19.47
N GLY A 192 6.10 7.37 -19.37
CA GLY A 192 5.54 6.03 -19.51
C GLY A 192 5.90 5.11 -18.35
N ARG A 193 6.15 5.65 -17.15
CA ARG A 193 6.58 4.90 -15.97
C ARG A 193 5.96 5.41 -14.69
N TRP A 194 5.99 4.58 -13.65
CA TRP A 194 5.72 4.99 -12.29
C TRP A 194 6.89 5.80 -11.75
N THR A 195 6.58 6.80 -10.94
CA THR A 195 7.57 7.71 -10.37
C THR A 195 7.25 8.00 -8.91
N TRP A 196 8.28 8.31 -8.15
CA TRP A 196 8.17 8.84 -6.80
C TRP A 196 7.93 10.33 -6.86
N ASN A 197 7.11 10.83 -5.96
CA ASN A 197 6.74 12.23 -5.85
C ASN A 197 6.49 12.59 -4.39
N ASP A 198 6.56 13.85 -4.04
CA ASP A 198 6.04 14.36 -2.79
C ASP A 198 4.71 15.09 -3.00
N ALA A 199 3.87 15.07 -1.99
CA ALA A 199 2.51 15.58 -2.06
C ALA A 199 2.07 16.21 -0.71
N PRO A 200 1.04 17.09 -0.73
CA PRO A 200 0.42 17.56 0.49
C PRO A 200 -0.38 16.45 1.16
N ASN A 201 -0.62 16.57 2.47
CA ASN A 201 -1.47 15.62 3.21
C ASN A 201 -2.85 15.46 2.57
N ASP A 202 -3.44 16.52 2.07
CA ASP A 202 -4.74 16.54 1.39
C ASP A 202 -4.58 17.02 -0.05
N ILE A 203 -4.35 16.08 -0.96
CA ILE A 203 -4.25 16.37 -2.40
C ILE A 203 -5.53 17.02 -2.92
N LEU A 204 -6.70 16.60 -2.43
CA LEU A 204 -7.98 17.10 -2.94
C LEU A 204 -8.29 18.53 -2.49
N ALA A 205 -7.74 18.97 -1.37
CA ALA A 205 -7.82 20.38 -0.98
C ALA A 205 -7.08 21.30 -1.96
N VAL A 206 -6.01 20.80 -2.59
CA VAL A 206 -5.20 21.52 -3.57
C VAL A 206 -5.71 21.29 -4.99
N VAL A 207 -6.03 20.06 -5.34
CA VAL A 207 -6.46 19.64 -6.69
C VAL A 207 -7.76 18.84 -6.62
N PRO A 208 -8.94 19.49 -6.44
CA PRO A 208 -10.23 18.79 -6.32
C PRO A 208 -10.59 17.88 -7.50
N SER A 209 -10.01 18.14 -8.67
CA SER A 209 -10.24 17.33 -9.87
C SER A 209 -9.62 15.93 -9.81
N PHE A 210 -8.83 15.63 -8.78
CA PHE A 210 -8.26 14.30 -8.55
C PHE A 210 -9.21 13.37 -7.77
N SER A 211 -10.39 13.84 -7.36
CA SER A 211 -11.40 12.98 -6.76
C SER A 211 -11.66 11.71 -7.59
N GLY A 212 -11.63 10.56 -6.92
CA GLY A 212 -11.69 9.23 -7.53
C GLY A 212 -10.36 8.76 -8.16
N ARG A 213 -9.25 9.49 -7.92
CA ARG A 213 -7.92 9.15 -8.42
C ARG A 213 -6.86 9.10 -7.32
N ILE A 214 -7.27 9.14 -6.09
CA ILE A 214 -6.40 8.98 -4.94
C ILE A 214 -6.52 7.54 -4.44
N GLY A 215 -5.43 7.01 -3.96
CA GLY A 215 -5.36 5.70 -3.34
C GLY A 215 -4.20 5.65 -2.36
N TYR A 216 -4.02 4.49 -1.77
CA TYR A 216 -2.89 4.18 -0.91
C TYR A 216 -2.60 2.69 -0.95
N ILE A 217 -1.40 2.32 -0.57
CA ILE A 217 -0.96 0.93 -0.55
C ILE A 217 -0.75 0.52 0.90
N CYS A 218 -1.54 -0.46 1.37
CA CYS A 218 -1.31 -1.12 2.65
C CYS A 218 -0.40 -2.31 2.46
N GLU A 219 0.56 -2.44 3.33
CA GLU A 219 1.49 -3.56 3.45
C GLU A 219 1.21 -4.35 4.73
N TYR A 220 1.43 -5.67 4.69
CA TYR A 220 1.21 -6.61 5.79
C TYR A 220 2.35 -7.61 5.84
N GLU A 221 2.81 -7.93 7.02
CA GLU A 221 3.97 -8.80 7.27
C GLU A 221 3.66 -10.30 7.26
N ASP A 222 2.47 -10.72 6.91
CA ASP A 222 2.01 -12.12 6.89
C ASP A 222 2.13 -12.82 5.52
#